data_9338a350761bc9c264370617601240aa
#
_entry.id   9338a350761bc9c264370617601240aa
#
_cell.length_a   1.000
_cell.length_b   1.000
_cell.length_c   1.000
_cell.angle_alpha   90.00
_cell.angle_beta   90.00
_cell.angle_gamma   90.00
#
_symmetry.space_group_name_H-M   'P 1'
#
loop_
_entity.id
_entity.type
_entity.pdbx_description
1 polymer ?
#
loop_
_entity_poly.entity_id
_entity_poly.type
_entity_poly.pdbx_seq_one_letter_code
_entity_poly.pdbx_strand_id
1 'polypeptide(L)'
;SITETSENPSARLWVDAYSADGKITLVNGKNTLDANAIGIGGDFFLFHPLKLITGSYFSGNDLMQDYCIIDQDAAWQLFGSNDVVGMTVYIGNVPHIVTGVVRRPQGRMEKAAGLTSTVVYVSYETLEAYGTSNGINHYEIVMPNPVDEFAYGKVKEGIGIDEKNVEIVENSRRYSLPNRIKTIFSFGTRSMNGKAIIYPYWENLARGYEDIIAFLTVFMLLLLLYPVVTVIWCF
;
A
#
# COMPACT_ATOMS: atom_id res chain seq x y z
N SER A 1 15.69 -4.97 -14.75
CA SER A 1 14.77 -4.09 -15.46
C SER A 1 13.96 -4.92 -16.44
N ILE A 2 12.66 -4.89 -16.31
CA ILE A 2 11.75 -5.46 -17.30
C ILE A 2 11.82 -4.54 -18.51
N THR A 3 12.55 -4.95 -19.55
CA THR A 3 12.75 -4.13 -20.74
C THR A 3 11.46 -4.08 -21.57
N GLU A 4 11.01 -2.87 -21.86
CA GLU A 4 9.92 -2.59 -22.79
C GLU A 4 10.32 -3.05 -24.19
N THR A 5 9.66 -4.06 -24.71
CA THR A 5 9.70 -4.42 -26.12
C THR A 5 8.42 -3.92 -26.78
N SER A 6 8.27 -2.61 -26.95
CA SER A 6 7.20 -2.05 -27.78
C SER A 6 7.79 -1.42 -29.02
N GLU A 7 7.13 -1.58 -30.17
CA GLU A 7 7.48 -0.90 -31.42
C GLU A 7 7.34 0.63 -31.31
N ASN A 8 6.73 1.10 -30.23
CA ASN A 8 6.58 2.52 -29.93
C ASN A 8 7.18 2.84 -28.56
N PRO A 9 8.40 3.42 -28.50
CA PRO A 9 9.10 3.68 -27.24
C PRO A 9 8.42 4.70 -26.33
N SER A 10 7.38 5.39 -26.81
CA SER A 10 6.57 6.31 -26.00
C SER A 10 5.33 5.64 -25.38
N ALA A 11 5.01 4.40 -25.72
CA ALA A 11 3.85 3.70 -25.17
C ALA A 11 4.28 2.93 -23.89
N ARG A 12 3.95 3.47 -22.73
CA ARG A 12 4.03 2.69 -21.48
C ARG A 12 3.05 1.53 -21.54
N LEU A 13 3.56 0.31 -21.53
CA LEU A 13 2.74 -0.91 -21.50
C LEU A 13 2.23 -1.23 -20.09
N TRP A 14 2.82 -0.64 -19.06
CA TRP A 14 2.46 -0.83 -17.66
C TRP A 14 2.70 0.43 -16.84
N VAL A 15 2.05 0.46 -15.69
CA VAL A 15 2.24 1.48 -14.66
C VAL A 15 2.80 0.76 -13.44
N ASP A 16 3.84 1.31 -12.84
CA ASP A 16 4.49 0.73 -11.68
C ASP A 16 4.76 1.76 -10.59
N ALA A 17 4.90 1.25 -9.40
CA ALA A 17 5.28 2.00 -8.21
C ALA A 17 6.15 1.14 -7.30
N TYR A 18 6.99 1.79 -6.54
CA TYR A 18 7.73 1.14 -5.47
C TYR A 18 7.70 2.00 -4.22
N SER A 19 7.89 1.35 -3.08
CA SER A 19 7.95 2.06 -1.80
C SER A 19 8.88 1.37 -0.81
N ALA A 20 9.30 2.16 0.17
CA ALA A 20 10.09 1.73 1.30
C ALA A 20 9.45 2.25 2.59
N ASP A 21 9.29 1.37 3.56
CA ASP A 21 8.88 1.77 4.90
C ASP A 21 10.09 2.23 5.71
N GLY A 22 9.88 3.27 6.50
CA GLY A 22 10.95 3.81 7.33
C GLY A 22 10.47 4.78 8.39
N LYS A 23 11.43 5.51 8.95
CA LYS A 23 11.17 6.59 9.92
C LYS A 23 11.96 7.82 9.51
N ILE A 24 11.36 8.98 9.78
CA ILE A 24 11.93 10.27 9.43
C ILE A 24 11.63 11.28 10.55
N THR A 25 12.57 12.20 10.76
CA THR A 25 12.37 13.32 11.68
C THR A 25 12.11 14.60 10.90
N LEU A 26 10.97 15.24 11.17
CA LEU A 26 10.59 16.51 10.59
C LEU A 26 10.77 17.63 11.61
N VAL A 27 11.26 18.76 11.15
CA VAL A 27 11.49 19.95 12.00
C VAL A 27 10.86 21.18 11.37
N ASN A 28 10.07 21.91 12.16
CA ASN A 28 9.59 23.25 11.81
C ASN A 28 9.81 24.21 12.97
N GLY A 29 10.80 25.08 12.84
CA GLY A 29 11.20 26.00 13.90
C GLY A 29 11.63 25.25 15.19
N LYS A 30 10.82 25.32 16.23
CA LYS A 30 11.06 24.62 17.50
C LYS A 30 10.35 23.27 17.62
N ASN A 31 9.45 22.98 16.70
CA ASN A 31 8.65 21.77 16.69
C ASN A 31 9.41 20.66 15.96
N THR A 32 9.56 19.51 16.61
CA THR A 32 10.20 18.32 16.06
C THR A 32 9.22 17.16 16.15
N LEU A 33 9.13 16.36 15.10
CA LEU A 33 8.25 15.21 15.01
C LEU A 33 8.99 14.02 14.41
N ASP A 34 9.06 12.93 15.17
CA ASP A 34 9.46 11.64 14.64
C ASP A 34 8.21 10.92 14.11
N ALA A 35 8.21 10.58 12.85
CA ALA A 35 7.07 9.96 12.18
C ALA A 35 7.49 8.71 11.41
N ASN A 36 6.54 7.80 11.21
CA ASN A 36 6.70 6.78 10.20
C ASN A 36 6.69 7.44 8.83
N ALA A 37 7.57 6.98 7.96
CA ALA A 37 7.69 7.49 6.61
C ALA A 37 7.49 6.38 5.59
N ILE A 38 6.87 6.73 4.48
CA ILE A 38 6.81 5.90 3.29
C ILE A 38 7.56 6.67 2.20
N GLY A 39 8.73 6.16 1.84
CA GLY A 39 9.49 6.65 0.70
C GLY A 39 8.89 6.07 -0.58
N ILE A 40 8.45 6.92 -1.49
CA ILE A 40 7.71 6.52 -2.68
C ILE A 40 8.51 6.77 -3.96
N GLY A 41 8.25 5.92 -4.96
CA GLY A 41 8.74 6.09 -6.32
C GLY A 41 7.70 5.63 -7.34
N GLY A 42 7.86 6.05 -8.57
CA GLY A 42 6.89 5.78 -9.63
C GLY A 42 5.53 6.44 -9.39
N ASP A 43 4.46 5.78 -9.80
CA ASP A 43 3.09 6.29 -9.74
C ASP A 43 2.35 5.83 -8.47
N PHE A 44 3.00 5.91 -7.31
CA PHE A 44 2.50 5.37 -6.02
C PHE A 44 1.06 5.80 -5.68
N PHE A 45 0.72 7.08 -5.80
CA PHE A 45 -0.61 7.57 -5.45
C PHE A 45 -1.71 7.17 -6.44
N LEU A 46 -1.37 6.60 -7.60
CA LEU A 46 -2.33 5.97 -8.50
C LEU A 46 -2.79 4.62 -7.93
N PHE A 47 -1.88 3.89 -7.27
CA PHE A 47 -2.18 2.63 -6.58
C PHE A 47 -2.86 2.86 -5.22
N HIS A 48 -2.41 3.89 -4.51
CA HIS A 48 -2.85 4.20 -3.14
C HIS A 48 -3.40 5.63 -3.04
N PRO A 49 -4.60 5.89 -3.60
CA PRO A 49 -5.22 7.20 -3.49
C PRO A 49 -5.59 7.49 -2.03
N LEU A 50 -4.99 8.54 -1.46
CA LEU A 50 -5.25 8.99 -0.10
C LEU A 50 -6.34 10.06 -0.10
N LYS A 51 -7.03 10.23 1.02
CA LYS A 51 -7.99 11.31 1.16
C LYS A 51 -7.28 12.62 1.46
N LEU A 52 -7.06 13.46 0.43
CA LEU A 52 -6.52 14.80 0.61
C LEU A 52 -7.49 15.69 1.42
N ILE A 53 -6.96 16.44 2.36
CA ILE A 53 -7.63 17.54 3.07
C ILE A 53 -7.38 18.82 2.29
N THR A 54 -6.12 19.04 1.88
CA THR A 54 -5.68 20.19 1.10
C THR A 54 -4.45 19.81 0.27
N GLY A 55 -4.19 20.54 -0.81
CA GLY A 55 -3.04 20.37 -1.68
C GLY A 55 -3.21 19.33 -2.77
N SER A 56 -2.10 18.77 -3.21
CA SER A 56 -1.99 17.80 -4.30
C SER A 56 -0.98 16.71 -4.00
N TYR A 57 -1.04 15.61 -4.76
CA TYR A 57 0.03 14.62 -4.77
C TYR A 57 1.24 15.15 -5.55
N PHE A 58 2.40 14.60 -5.22
CA PHE A 58 3.60 14.66 -6.05
C PHE A 58 3.84 13.27 -6.68
N SER A 59 4.64 13.21 -7.73
CA SER A 59 5.04 11.95 -8.36
C SER A 59 6.42 11.53 -7.87
N GLY A 60 6.64 10.24 -7.67
CA GLY A 60 7.98 9.71 -7.45
C GLY A 60 8.91 9.88 -8.65
N ASN A 61 8.38 10.27 -9.82
CA ASN A 61 9.13 10.57 -11.04
C ASN A 61 9.43 12.08 -11.20
N ASP A 62 9.03 12.94 -10.25
CA ASP A 62 9.33 14.36 -10.29
C ASP A 62 10.85 14.58 -10.19
N LEU A 63 11.36 15.56 -10.94
CA LEU A 63 12.78 15.94 -10.86
C LEU A 63 13.15 16.53 -9.50
N MET A 64 12.20 17.20 -8.85
CA MET A 64 12.37 17.75 -7.51
C MET A 64 11.95 16.72 -6.48
N GLN A 65 12.90 16.28 -5.67
CA GLN A 65 12.71 15.25 -4.64
C GLN A 65 12.44 15.84 -3.24
N ASP A 66 12.29 17.14 -3.15
CA ASP A 66 12.10 17.91 -1.92
C ASP A 66 10.61 18.15 -1.56
N TYR A 67 9.72 17.32 -2.10
CA TYR A 67 8.30 17.34 -1.77
C TYR A 67 7.96 16.35 -0.68
N CYS A 68 6.97 16.72 0.17
CA CYS A 68 6.39 15.81 1.14
C CYS A 68 4.88 15.99 1.27
N ILE A 69 4.20 14.90 1.60
CA ILE A 69 2.80 14.88 2.02
C ILE A 69 2.78 14.41 3.47
N ILE A 70 2.10 15.15 4.31
CA ILE A 70 1.99 14.85 5.75
C ILE A 70 0.55 14.50 6.12
N ASP A 71 0.37 13.68 7.13
CA ASP A 71 -0.97 13.44 7.64
C ASP A 71 -1.45 14.63 8.52
N GLN A 72 -2.76 14.65 8.79
CA GLN A 72 -3.41 15.69 9.57
C GLN A 72 -2.77 15.87 10.96
N ASP A 73 -2.37 14.76 11.60
CA ASP A 73 -1.78 14.82 12.95
C ASP A 73 -0.40 15.46 12.91
N ALA A 74 0.40 15.18 11.87
CA ALA A 74 1.70 15.83 11.64
C ALA A 74 1.55 17.33 11.36
N ALA A 75 0.55 17.72 10.54
CA ALA A 75 0.28 19.10 10.25
C ALA A 75 -0.06 19.90 11.52
N TRP A 76 -0.89 19.34 12.40
CA TRP A 76 -1.21 19.97 13.68
C TRP A 76 -0.03 20.05 14.64
N GLN A 77 0.79 18.99 14.74
CA GLN A 77 1.95 18.96 15.64
C GLN A 77 3.05 19.94 15.19
N LEU A 78 3.29 20.06 13.88
CA LEU A 78 4.37 20.89 13.36
C LEU A 78 3.95 22.36 13.19
N PHE A 79 2.72 22.62 12.76
CA PHE A 79 2.27 23.93 12.31
C PHE A 79 1.05 24.47 13.08
N GLY A 80 0.32 23.61 13.79
CA GLY A 80 -0.93 23.98 14.45
C GLY A 80 -2.11 24.24 13.49
N SER A 81 -2.02 23.79 12.23
CA SER A 81 -3.01 23.98 11.18
C SER A 81 -2.98 22.87 10.16
N ASN A 82 -4.08 22.69 9.41
CA ASN A 82 -4.12 21.85 8.21
C ASN A 82 -3.83 22.65 6.91
N ASP A 83 -3.85 23.97 6.98
CA ASP A 83 -3.56 24.85 5.83
C ASP A 83 -2.07 25.16 5.81
N VAL A 84 -1.29 24.18 5.36
CA VAL A 84 0.18 24.21 5.40
C VAL A 84 0.82 23.90 4.04
N VAL A 85 0.01 23.84 2.99
CA VAL A 85 0.50 23.64 1.62
C VAL A 85 1.41 24.79 1.20
N GLY A 86 2.57 24.45 0.64
CA GLY A 86 3.63 25.41 0.29
C GLY A 86 4.52 25.82 1.46
N MET A 87 4.22 25.41 2.68
CA MET A 87 5.11 25.64 3.83
C MET A 87 6.30 24.69 3.79
N THR A 88 7.39 25.14 4.41
CA THR A 88 8.63 24.37 4.48
C THR A 88 8.75 23.59 5.78
N VAL A 89 9.14 22.35 5.68
CA VAL A 89 9.58 21.50 6.78
C VAL A 89 11.02 21.04 6.50
N TYR A 90 11.82 20.88 7.53
CA TYR A 90 13.20 20.43 7.38
C TYR A 90 13.32 18.93 7.70
N ILE A 91 13.95 18.20 6.79
CA ILE A 91 14.27 16.79 6.91
C ILE A 91 15.79 16.65 6.72
N GLY A 92 16.50 16.13 7.73
CA GLY A 92 17.97 16.06 7.67
C GLY A 92 18.64 17.44 7.45
N ASN A 93 18.04 18.52 7.95
CA ASN A 93 18.44 19.92 7.72
C ASN A 93 18.25 20.42 6.25
N VAL A 94 17.59 19.67 5.39
CA VAL A 94 17.25 20.06 4.02
C VAL A 94 15.80 20.52 3.97
N PRO A 95 15.50 21.67 3.35
CA PRO A 95 14.12 22.16 3.25
C PRO A 95 13.32 21.29 2.29
N HIS A 96 12.12 20.90 2.73
CA HIS A 96 11.14 20.19 1.93
C HIS A 96 9.81 20.98 1.93
N ILE A 97 9.12 20.95 0.81
CA ILE A 97 7.86 21.68 0.63
C ILE A 97 6.69 20.72 0.88
N VAL A 98 5.79 21.12 1.78
CA VAL A 98 4.54 20.37 1.99
C VAL A 98 3.62 20.61 0.79
N THR A 99 3.38 19.59 -0.03
CA THR A 99 2.51 19.65 -1.20
C THR A 99 1.07 19.29 -0.89
N GLY A 100 0.86 18.49 0.15
CA GLY A 100 -0.47 18.08 0.54
C GLY A 100 -0.57 17.62 1.99
N VAL A 101 -1.79 17.72 2.51
CA VAL A 101 -2.18 17.17 3.81
C VAL A 101 -3.25 16.11 3.59
N VAL A 102 -3.03 14.93 4.13
CA VAL A 102 -3.93 13.79 3.98
C VAL A 102 -4.60 13.44 5.31
N ARG A 103 -5.82 12.90 5.19
CA ARG A 103 -6.49 12.28 6.33
C ARG A 103 -6.11 10.82 6.40
N ARG A 104 -5.42 10.44 7.48
CA ARG A 104 -5.15 9.04 7.75
C ARG A 104 -6.46 8.31 8.07
N PRO A 105 -6.75 7.17 7.42
CA PRO A 105 -7.87 6.34 7.80
C PRO A 105 -7.72 5.87 9.25
N GLN A 106 -8.80 5.97 10.04
CA GLN A 106 -8.80 5.64 11.47
C GLN A 106 -9.81 4.56 11.83
N GLY A 107 -10.30 3.80 10.86
CA GLY A 107 -11.20 2.68 11.06
C GLY A 107 -10.56 1.55 11.89
N ARG A 108 -11.39 0.63 12.39
CA ARG A 108 -10.89 -0.53 13.17
C ARG A 108 -10.01 -1.45 12.34
N MET A 109 -10.34 -1.63 11.06
CA MET A 109 -9.57 -2.46 10.14
C MET A 109 -8.23 -1.81 9.79
N GLU A 110 -8.22 -0.51 9.53
CA GLU A 110 -7.01 0.25 9.20
C GLU A 110 -6.02 0.26 10.37
N LYS A 111 -6.52 0.43 11.59
CA LYS A 111 -5.69 0.32 12.80
C LYS A 111 -5.14 -1.10 13.00
N ALA A 112 -5.95 -2.11 12.77
CA ALA A 112 -5.51 -3.51 12.83
C ALA A 112 -4.50 -3.85 11.72
N ALA A 113 -4.58 -3.17 10.57
CA ALA A 113 -3.65 -3.32 9.46
C ALA A 113 -2.29 -2.64 9.68
N GLY A 114 -2.13 -1.81 10.74
CA GLY A 114 -0.87 -1.17 11.09
C GLY A 114 -0.86 0.37 11.02
N LEU A 115 -1.96 1.03 10.58
CA LEU A 115 -2.05 2.49 10.54
C LEU A 115 -2.35 3.08 11.94
N THR A 116 -1.43 2.93 12.87
CA THR A 116 -1.62 3.38 14.26
C THR A 116 -0.97 4.72 14.58
N SER A 117 0.03 5.14 13.81
CA SER A 117 0.84 6.33 14.08
C SER A 117 0.84 7.28 12.89
N THR A 118 1.39 8.47 13.12
CA THR A 118 1.59 9.52 12.11
C THR A 118 2.43 9.02 10.95
N VAL A 119 1.98 9.29 9.72
CA VAL A 119 2.65 8.86 8.49
C VAL A 119 2.95 10.07 7.61
N VAL A 120 4.15 10.06 7.06
CA VAL A 120 4.64 11.07 6.11
C VAL A 120 5.07 10.37 4.84
N TYR A 121 4.70 10.94 3.69
CA TYR A 121 5.11 10.44 2.37
C TYR A 121 6.16 11.38 1.81
N VAL A 122 7.30 10.84 1.43
CA VAL A 122 8.44 11.54 0.85
C VAL A 122 8.95 10.77 -0.37
N SER A 123 9.81 11.36 -1.18
CA SER A 123 10.50 10.58 -2.22
C SER A 123 11.35 9.47 -1.58
N TYR A 124 11.54 8.37 -2.31
CA TYR A 124 12.40 7.29 -1.85
C TYR A 124 13.82 7.78 -1.54
N GLU A 125 14.34 8.68 -2.38
CA GLU A 125 15.65 9.28 -2.24
C GLU A 125 15.77 10.12 -0.95
N THR A 126 14.74 10.87 -0.60
CA THR A 126 14.70 11.61 0.68
C THR A 126 14.72 10.66 1.87
N LEU A 127 13.93 9.57 1.82
CA LEU A 127 13.91 8.59 2.90
C LEU A 127 15.26 7.88 3.05
N GLU A 128 15.89 7.51 1.94
CA GLU A 128 17.19 6.85 1.94
C GLU A 128 18.32 7.77 2.46
N ALA A 129 18.28 9.06 2.06
CA ALA A 129 19.31 10.02 2.44
C ALA A 129 19.20 10.50 3.90
N TYR A 130 17.98 10.70 4.41
CA TYR A 130 17.75 11.42 5.68
C TYR A 130 16.92 10.63 6.71
N GLY A 131 16.37 9.48 6.32
CA GLY A 131 15.59 8.63 7.21
C GLY A 131 16.32 7.33 7.58
N THR A 132 15.55 6.42 8.15
CA THR A 132 15.98 5.05 8.39
C THR A 132 15.06 4.11 7.62
N SER A 133 15.59 3.36 6.67
CA SER A 133 14.84 2.35 5.91
C SER A 133 15.72 1.12 5.67
N ASN A 134 15.09 0.02 5.29
CA ASN A 134 15.78 -1.20 4.88
C ASN A 134 15.81 -1.36 3.34
N GLY A 135 15.69 -0.26 2.61
CA GLY A 135 15.58 -0.24 1.15
C GLY A 135 14.16 -0.48 0.66
N ILE A 136 13.99 -0.62 -0.67
CA ILE A 136 12.70 -0.88 -1.31
C ILE A 136 12.21 -2.25 -0.86
N ASN A 137 11.04 -2.26 -0.21
CA ASN A 137 10.42 -3.47 0.30
C ASN A 137 9.08 -3.80 -0.38
N HIS A 138 8.51 -2.86 -1.15
CA HIS A 138 7.27 -3.06 -1.90
C HIS A 138 7.44 -2.60 -3.34
N TYR A 139 6.96 -3.42 -4.28
CA TYR A 139 6.89 -3.10 -5.70
C TYR A 139 5.52 -3.51 -6.23
N GLU A 140 4.87 -2.62 -6.94
CA GLU A 140 3.52 -2.81 -7.47
C GLU A 140 3.51 -2.49 -8.96
N ILE A 141 2.77 -3.28 -9.73
CA ILE A 141 2.68 -3.11 -11.17
C ILE A 141 1.27 -3.45 -11.66
N VAL A 142 0.76 -2.62 -12.56
CA VAL A 142 -0.45 -2.89 -13.34
C VAL A 142 -0.04 -3.02 -14.79
N MET A 143 -0.31 -4.19 -15.37
CA MET A 143 -0.01 -4.53 -16.76
C MET A 143 -1.17 -5.30 -17.39
N PRO A 144 -1.26 -5.32 -18.73
CA PRO A 144 -2.22 -6.20 -19.43
C PRO A 144 -2.03 -7.66 -19.04
N ASN A 145 -3.14 -8.36 -18.76
CA ASN A 145 -3.14 -9.79 -18.42
C ASN A 145 -4.07 -10.54 -19.39
N PRO A 146 -3.68 -10.72 -20.68
CA PRO A 146 -4.52 -11.28 -21.73
C PRO A 146 -4.83 -12.77 -21.52
N VAL A 147 -3.98 -13.48 -20.79
CA VAL A 147 -4.14 -14.89 -20.43
C VAL A 147 -3.90 -15.03 -18.94
N ASP A 148 -4.52 -16.04 -18.32
CA ASP A 148 -4.35 -16.35 -16.91
C ASP A 148 -2.87 -16.48 -16.54
N GLU A 149 -2.48 -15.85 -15.42
CA GLU A 149 -1.12 -15.87 -14.87
C GLU A 149 -0.03 -15.24 -15.76
N PHE A 150 -0.38 -14.61 -16.88
CA PHE A 150 0.61 -13.97 -17.76
C PHE A 150 1.41 -12.88 -17.03
N ALA A 151 0.70 -11.96 -16.37
CA ALA A 151 1.32 -10.89 -15.60
C ALA A 151 2.18 -11.44 -14.44
N TYR A 152 1.66 -12.45 -13.73
CA TYR A 152 2.38 -13.13 -12.66
C TYR A 152 3.69 -13.75 -13.17
N GLY A 153 3.65 -14.50 -14.28
CA GLY A 153 4.81 -15.12 -14.91
C GLY A 153 5.87 -14.07 -15.32
N LYS A 154 5.43 -12.97 -15.94
CA LYS A 154 6.33 -11.88 -16.36
C LYS A 154 7.02 -11.20 -15.18
N VAL A 155 6.29 -10.93 -14.12
CA VAL A 155 6.85 -10.34 -12.89
C VAL A 155 7.83 -11.31 -12.24
N LYS A 156 7.47 -12.59 -12.14
CA LYS A 156 8.33 -13.65 -11.57
C LYS A 156 9.65 -13.81 -12.34
N GLU A 157 9.60 -13.81 -13.67
CA GLU A 157 10.79 -13.87 -14.52
C GLU A 157 11.66 -12.61 -14.39
N GLY A 158 11.04 -11.43 -14.24
CA GLY A 158 11.72 -10.14 -14.22
C GLY A 158 12.39 -9.77 -12.90
N ILE A 159 11.88 -10.24 -11.77
CA ILE A 159 12.39 -9.89 -10.44
C ILE A 159 13.77 -10.49 -10.19
N GLY A 160 14.08 -11.70 -10.70
CA GLY A 160 15.38 -12.34 -10.54
C GLY A 160 15.84 -12.58 -9.08
N ILE A 161 14.93 -12.45 -8.11
CA ILE A 161 15.19 -12.62 -6.67
C ILE A 161 14.70 -14.01 -6.24
N ASP A 162 15.38 -14.62 -5.28
CA ASP A 162 14.99 -15.91 -4.71
C ASP A 162 13.55 -15.84 -4.13
N GLU A 163 12.69 -16.76 -4.55
CA GLU A 163 11.28 -16.87 -4.12
C GLU A 163 11.10 -16.98 -2.59
N LYS A 164 12.16 -17.31 -1.87
CA LYS A 164 12.13 -17.35 -0.39
C LYS A 164 12.07 -15.98 0.24
N ASN A 165 12.52 -14.95 -0.48
CA ASN A 165 12.64 -13.58 0.02
C ASN A 165 11.57 -12.64 -0.54
N VAL A 166 10.75 -13.10 -1.49
CA VAL A 166 9.73 -12.30 -2.17
C VAL A 166 8.43 -13.06 -2.24
N GLU A 167 7.32 -12.40 -1.96
CA GLU A 167 5.97 -12.92 -2.19
C GLU A 167 5.31 -12.10 -3.30
N ILE A 168 4.92 -12.76 -4.38
CA ILE A 168 4.17 -12.14 -5.49
C ILE A 168 2.69 -12.37 -5.24
N VAL A 169 1.93 -11.29 -5.12
CA VAL A 169 0.47 -11.32 -4.90
C VAL A 169 -0.24 -10.87 -6.16
N GLU A 170 -0.98 -11.78 -6.79
CA GLU A 170 -1.83 -11.46 -7.92
C GLU A 170 -3.21 -10.99 -7.46
N ASN A 171 -3.52 -9.70 -7.69
CA ASN A 171 -4.77 -9.08 -7.26
C ASN A 171 -5.95 -9.37 -8.20
N SER A 172 -5.71 -9.79 -9.45
CA SER A 172 -6.74 -9.99 -10.49
C SER A 172 -7.86 -10.94 -10.06
N ARG A 173 -7.53 -11.96 -9.27
CA ARG A 173 -8.45 -13.01 -8.81
C ARG A 173 -8.60 -13.11 -7.31
N ARG A 174 -8.15 -12.09 -6.60
CA ARG A 174 -8.08 -12.07 -5.14
C ARG A 174 -9.40 -12.49 -4.47
N TYR A 175 -10.53 -11.97 -4.94
CA TYR A 175 -11.85 -12.22 -4.38
C TYR A 175 -12.67 -13.26 -5.14
N SER A 176 -12.06 -14.06 -6.02
CA SER A 176 -12.71 -15.14 -6.75
C SER A 176 -13.20 -16.25 -5.82
N LEU A 177 -14.21 -17.02 -6.25
CA LEU A 177 -14.72 -18.15 -5.45
C LEU A 177 -13.64 -19.17 -5.06
N PRO A 178 -12.73 -19.61 -5.97
CA PRO A 178 -11.64 -20.51 -5.59
C PRO A 178 -10.76 -19.93 -4.48
N ASN A 179 -10.41 -18.66 -4.57
CA ASN A 179 -9.58 -18.01 -3.55
C ASN A 179 -10.30 -17.83 -2.22
N ARG A 180 -11.62 -17.56 -2.21
CA ARG A 180 -12.43 -17.54 -0.97
C ARG A 180 -12.43 -18.92 -0.31
N ILE A 181 -12.59 -20.00 -1.07
CA ILE A 181 -12.53 -21.37 -0.57
C ILE A 181 -11.15 -21.65 0.02
N LYS A 182 -10.08 -21.30 -0.69
CA LYS A 182 -8.70 -21.42 -0.18
C LYS A 182 -8.51 -20.65 1.13
N THR A 183 -9.05 -19.44 1.23
CA THR A 183 -9.00 -18.62 2.44
C THR A 183 -9.74 -19.28 3.60
N ILE A 184 -10.92 -19.87 3.38
CA ILE A 184 -11.69 -20.60 4.40
C ILE A 184 -10.84 -21.74 5.00
N PHE A 185 -10.18 -22.54 4.17
CA PHE A 185 -9.33 -23.64 4.63
C PHE A 185 -8.02 -23.19 5.28
N SER A 186 -7.63 -21.93 5.11
CA SER A 186 -6.38 -21.37 5.63
C SER A 186 -6.55 -20.39 6.80
N PHE A 187 -7.77 -20.21 7.34
CA PHE A 187 -8.01 -19.25 8.44
C PHE A 187 -7.03 -19.40 9.63
N GLY A 188 -6.68 -20.61 10.02
CA GLY A 188 -5.77 -20.85 11.14
C GLY A 188 -4.28 -20.63 10.81
N THR A 189 -3.92 -20.49 9.53
CA THR A 189 -2.52 -20.44 9.06
C THR A 189 -2.14 -19.08 8.46
N ARG A 190 -3.11 -18.16 8.32
CA ARG A 190 -2.90 -16.84 7.71
C ARG A 190 -2.38 -15.78 8.70
N SER A 191 -1.99 -16.16 9.91
CA SER A 191 -1.46 -15.22 10.89
C SER A 191 -0.25 -14.46 10.32
N MET A 192 -0.35 -13.14 10.31
CA MET A 192 0.72 -12.26 9.81
C MET A 192 1.92 -12.21 10.75
N ASN A 193 1.73 -12.51 12.03
CA ASN A 193 2.78 -12.43 13.04
C ASN A 193 3.82 -13.56 13.00
N GLY A 194 3.60 -14.57 12.16
CA GLY A 194 4.52 -15.72 12.05
C GLY A 194 5.29 -15.79 10.73
N LYS A 195 5.14 -14.81 9.84
CA LYS A 195 5.77 -14.81 8.52
C LYS A 195 7.07 -14.00 8.51
N ALA A 196 8.05 -14.46 7.74
CA ALA A 196 9.31 -13.75 7.50
C ALA A 196 9.10 -12.44 6.69
N ILE A 197 8.04 -12.40 5.86
CA ILE A 197 7.71 -11.23 5.03
C ILE A 197 6.68 -10.38 5.77
N ILE A 198 7.01 -9.12 5.98
CA ILE A 198 6.13 -8.11 6.58
C ILE A 198 5.35 -7.43 5.45
N TYR A 199 4.03 -7.44 5.55
CA TYR A 199 3.16 -6.81 4.56
C TYR A 199 2.90 -5.35 4.90
N PRO A 200 2.81 -4.46 3.88
CA PRO A 200 2.37 -3.10 4.09
C PRO A 200 0.91 -3.05 4.56
N TYR A 201 0.50 -1.91 5.13
CA TYR A 201 -0.83 -1.78 5.72
C TYR A 201 -1.97 -2.04 4.72
N TRP A 202 -1.78 -1.65 3.46
CA TRP A 202 -2.81 -1.87 2.42
C TRP A 202 -2.98 -3.36 2.08
N GLU A 203 -1.90 -4.12 2.05
CA GLU A 203 -1.97 -5.57 1.88
C GLU A 203 -2.61 -6.24 3.11
N ASN A 204 -2.25 -5.81 4.32
CA ASN A 204 -2.87 -6.28 5.55
C ASN A 204 -4.37 -5.99 5.57
N LEU A 205 -4.77 -4.81 5.12
CA LEU A 205 -6.18 -4.41 5.01
C LEU A 205 -6.92 -5.29 4.00
N ALA A 206 -6.34 -5.53 2.83
CA ALA A 206 -6.91 -6.39 1.81
C ALA A 206 -7.07 -7.84 2.30
N ARG A 207 -6.09 -8.39 3.03
CA ARG A 207 -6.19 -9.71 3.68
C ARG A 207 -7.29 -9.76 4.72
N GLY A 208 -7.46 -8.71 5.51
CA GLY A 208 -8.57 -8.61 6.45
C GLY A 208 -9.95 -8.64 5.76
N TYR A 209 -10.09 -7.97 4.61
CA TYR A 209 -11.31 -8.06 3.80
C TYR A 209 -11.52 -9.45 3.19
N GLU A 210 -10.46 -10.13 2.75
CA GLU A 210 -10.55 -11.53 2.30
C GLU A 210 -11.13 -12.43 3.39
N ASP A 211 -10.65 -12.30 4.63
CA ASP A 211 -11.11 -13.10 5.76
C ASP A 211 -12.60 -12.83 6.07
N ILE A 212 -13.02 -11.55 6.04
CA ILE A 212 -14.44 -11.18 6.23
C ILE A 212 -15.31 -11.77 5.12
N ILE A 213 -14.90 -11.63 3.85
CA ILE A 213 -15.65 -12.14 2.70
C ILE A 213 -15.72 -13.68 2.74
N ALA A 214 -14.64 -14.35 3.12
CA ALA A 214 -14.62 -15.80 3.29
C ALA A 214 -15.58 -16.25 4.41
N PHE A 215 -15.57 -15.57 5.56
CA PHE A 215 -16.50 -15.82 6.65
C PHE A 215 -17.96 -15.61 6.22
N LEU A 216 -18.28 -14.51 5.55
CA LEU A 216 -19.61 -14.24 5.01
C LEU A 216 -20.05 -15.31 3.99
N THR A 217 -19.11 -15.83 3.20
CA THR A 217 -19.37 -16.92 2.25
C THR A 217 -19.77 -18.20 2.98
N VAL A 218 -19.07 -18.57 4.06
CA VAL A 218 -19.46 -19.71 4.91
C VAL A 218 -20.85 -19.50 5.51
N PHE A 219 -21.10 -18.30 6.05
CA PHE A 219 -22.39 -17.97 6.64
C PHE A 219 -23.53 -18.04 5.61
N MET A 220 -23.31 -17.54 4.41
CA MET A 220 -24.26 -17.65 3.30
C MET A 220 -24.56 -19.11 2.95
N LEU A 221 -23.53 -19.97 2.88
CA LEU A 221 -23.72 -21.39 2.60
C LEU A 221 -24.53 -22.09 3.69
N LEU A 222 -24.30 -21.76 4.97
CA LEU A 222 -25.08 -22.29 6.09
C LEU A 222 -26.56 -21.85 6.01
N LEU A 223 -26.81 -20.59 5.65
CA LEU A 223 -28.18 -20.11 5.47
C LEU A 223 -28.89 -20.81 4.29
N LEU A 224 -28.16 -21.15 3.22
CA LEU A 224 -28.72 -21.89 2.09
C LEU A 224 -29.09 -23.34 2.43
N LEU A 225 -28.47 -23.93 3.45
CA LEU A 225 -28.86 -25.27 3.91
C LEU A 225 -30.28 -25.32 4.46
N TYR A 226 -30.74 -24.23 5.11
CA TYR A 226 -32.08 -24.19 5.68
C TYR A 226 -33.22 -24.44 4.66
N PRO A 227 -33.33 -23.68 3.53
CA PRO A 227 -34.36 -23.97 2.53
C PRO A 227 -34.16 -25.32 1.84
N VAL A 228 -32.92 -25.78 1.64
CA VAL A 228 -32.69 -27.12 1.08
C VAL A 228 -33.23 -28.22 1.99
N VAL A 229 -32.93 -28.16 3.30
CA VAL A 229 -33.44 -29.12 4.28
C VAL A 229 -34.96 -29.07 4.35
N THR A 230 -35.57 -27.88 4.35
CA THR A 230 -37.04 -27.75 4.41
C THR A 230 -37.68 -28.33 3.15
N VAL A 231 -37.14 -28.12 1.97
CA VAL A 231 -37.64 -28.73 0.72
C VAL A 231 -37.54 -30.26 0.78
N ILE A 232 -36.40 -30.81 1.22
CA ILE A 232 -36.21 -32.26 1.34
C ILE A 232 -37.20 -32.87 2.37
N TRP A 233 -37.58 -32.11 3.43
CA TRP A 233 -38.48 -32.57 4.47
C TRP A 233 -39.94 -32.52 4.05
N CYS A 234 -40.28 -31.64 3.11
CA CYS A 234 -41.64 -31.47 2.55
C CYS A 234 -41.96 -32.44 1.40
N PHE A 235 -40.97 -33.12 0.83
CA PHE A 235 -41.15 -34.16 -0.20
C PHE A 235 -40.81 -35.55 0.35
#